data_1391da0e917b8554c97b9fc395eacad2
#
_entry.id   1391da0e917b8554c97b9fc395eacad2
#
_cell.length_a   1.000
_cell.length_b   1.000
_cell.length_c   1.000
_cell.angle_alpha   90.00
_cell.angle_beta   90.00
_cell.angle_gamma   90.00
#
_symmetry.space_group_name_H-M   'P 1'
#
loop_
_entity.id
_entity.type
_entity.pdbx_description
1 polymer ?
#
loop_
_entity_poly.entity_id
_entity_poly.type
_entity_poly.pdbx_seq_one_letter_code
_entity_poly.pdbx_strand_id
1 'polypeptide(L)'
;MSSDLTSPELSVVIPSFNSAPWLPSTLEALRTAIDRAAISAEVIVVDDGSTDDTVEVLRDWLDDAVAPVRVLSQPNAGRFAARRAGLDASSSSIVMLLDSRVLIDANSLARIWAEAQEEVRVWNAHIETDPDAPLVGRFWDVPTRLFWGDYLRRPRAMTLTSENFDTAPKGTTLLLAPRELLSEAFRQAAPTVASPLVSDDTKILRWVAENHGIRIDPRFTAVYRPRTTVTGFLRHARDRGTLFVDSYAGTTPARSAILVGLAAAPPAVFALLAGLVMKRKAPCALAVVAAGALAAAAPAMVAAAQRAPRRAVLAYLTYIVPFAGPFWAGIVRGIVVHRSAFSSSSKEPTP
;
A
#
# COMPACT_ATOMS: atom_id res chain seq x y z
N MET A 1 -37.70 22.96 -13.92
CA MET A 1 -36.40 23.59 -13.63
C MET A 1 -35.37 22.48 -13.71
N SER A 2 -34.64 22.38 -14.81
CA SER A 2 -33.56 21.43 -14.97
C SER A 2 -32.44 21.91 -14.07
N SER A 3 -32.10 21.15 -13.02
CA SER A 3 -30.88 21.38 -12.26
C SER A 3 -29.73 21.10 -13.23
N ASP A 4 -29.01 22.11 -13.63
CA ASP A 4 -27.67 21.96 -14.22
C ASP A 4 -26.86 21.14 -13.21
N LEU A 5 -26.80 19.84 -13.44
CA LEU A 5 -25.88 18.95 -12.72
C LEU A 5 -24.48 19.30 -13.21
N THR A 6 -23.89 20.31 -12.59
CA THR A 6 -22.46 20.59 -12.76
C THR A 6 -21.72 19.31 -12.38
N SER A 7 -20.86 18.85 -13.26
CA SER A 7 -20.02 17.68 -12.96
C SER A 7 -19.27 17.90 -11.64
N PRO A 8 -19.12 16.89 -10.77
CA PRO A 8 -18.40 17.06 -9.51
C PRO A 8 -16.96 17.48 -9.79
N GLU A 9 -16.41 18.31 -8.90
CA GLU A 9 -15.01 18.75 -9.00
C GLU A 9 -14.06 17.62 -8.66
N LEU A 10 -14.48 16.65 -7.85
CA LEU A 10 -13.68 15.53 -7.38
C LEU A 10 -14.48 14.22 -7.43
N SER A 11 -13.89 13.15 -7.98
CA SER A 11 -14.39 11.78 -7.79
C SER A 11 -13.49 11.06 -6.78
N VAL A 12 -14.08 10.51 -5.71
CA VAL A 12 -13.35 9.72 -4.71
C VAL A 12 -13.64 8.24 -4.93
N VAL A 13 -12.60 7.43 -5.10
CA VAL A 13 -12.70 5.97 -5.31
C VAL A 13 -12.19 5.25 -4.08
N ILE A 14 -13.06 4.45 -3.44
CA ILE A 14 -12.75 3.66 -2.24
C ILE A 14 -12.91 2.18 -2.55
N PRO A 15 -11.81 1.42 -2.80
CA PRO A 15 -11.88 -0.02 -2.89
C PRO A 15 -12.16 -0.62 -1.51
N SER A 16 -13.14 -1.52 -1.43
CA SER A 16 -13.62 -2.08 -0.17
C SER A 16 -13.74 -3.60 -0.26
N PHE A 17 -13.23 -4.29 0.74
CA PHE A 17 -13.42 -5.72 0.95
C PHE A 17 -13.38 -6.04 2.43
N ASN A 18 -14.49 -6.52 2.98
CA ASN A 18 -14.67 -6.80 4.41
C ASN A 18 -14.23 -5.60 5.26
N SER A 19 -14.86 -4.44 5.01
CA SER A 19 -14.48 -3.14 5.58
C SER A 19 -15.56 -2.53 6.47
N ALA A 20 -16.62 -3.24 6.82
CA ALA A 20 -17.72 -2.76 7.65
C ALA A 20 -17.25 -2.00 8.92
N PRO A 21 -16.25 -2.46 9.69
CA PRO A 21 -15.79 -1.77 10.90
C PRO A 21 -15.05 -0.45 10.63
N TRP A 22 -14.64 -0.19 9.38
CA TRP A 22 -13.76 0.92 9.04
C TRP A 22 -14.45 2.03 8.25
N LEU A 23 -15.35 1.67 7.35
CA LEU A 23 -15.98 2.58 6.39
C LEU A 23 -16.69 3.76 7.04
N PRO A 24 -17.53 3.62 8.09
CA PRO A 24 -18.25 4.75 8.64
C PRO A 24 -17.34 5.90 9.06
N SER A 25 -16.26 5.60 9.79
CA SER A 25 -15.31 6.64 10.20
C SER A 25 -14.43 7.16 9.07
N THR A 26 -14.17 6.34 8.03
CA THR A 26 -13.47 6.80 6.81
C THR A 26 -14.34 7.79 6.03
N LEU A 27 -15.61 7.47 5.84
CA LEU A 27 -16.57 8.33 5.15
C LEU A 27 -16.82 9.63 5.91
N GLU A 28 -16.92 9.58 7.25
CA GLU A 28 -17.08 10.78 8.08
C GLU A 28 -15.85 11.71 7.99
N ALA A 29 -14.64 11.16 8.04
CA ALA A 29 -13.42 11.95 7.85
C ALA A 29 -13.35 12.56 6.45
N LEU A 30 -13.73 11.80 5.42
CA LEU A 30 -13.79 12.26 4.04
C LEU A 30 -14.82 13.36 3.86
N ARG A 31 -16.05 13.17 4.35
CA ARG A 31 -17.13 14.18 4.33
C ARG A 31 -16.67 15.50 4.94
N THR A 32 -16.03 15.43 6.11
CA THR A 32 -15.47 16.61 6.77
C THR A 32 -14.41 17.31 5.93
N ALA A 33 -13.53 16.55 5.25
CA ALA A 33 -12.48 17.13 4.40
C ALA A 33 -13.05 17.79 3.13
N ILE A 34 -14.07 17.20 2.52
CA ILE A 34 -14.79 17.75 1.36
C ILE A 34 -15.52 19.04 1.76
N ASP A 35 -16.28 19.02 2.85
CA ASP A 35 -17.01 20.17 3.35
C ASP A 35 -16.07 21.36 3.65
N ARG A 36 -14.95 21.13 4.33
CA ARG A 36 -13.95 22.16 4.63
C ARG A 36 -13.23 22.71 3.40
N ALA A 37 -13.08 21.90 2.37
CA ALA A 37 -12.53 22.35 1.10
C ALA A 37 -13.56 23.12 0.25
N ALA A 38 -14.84 23.09 0.62
CA ALA A 38 -15.95 23.69 -0.09
C ALA A 38 -16.01 23.26 -1.57
N ILE A 39 -15.79 21.98 -1.85
CA ILE A 39 -15.80 21.38 -3.19
C ILE A 39 -16.97 20.42 -3.37
N SER A 40 -17.44 20.30 -4.60
CA SER A 40 -18.42 19.28 -4.97
C SER A 40 -17.71 17.95 -5.25
N ALA A 41 -18.20 16.85 -4.67
CA ALA A 41 -17.60 15.55 -4.86
C ALA A 41 -18.63 14.43 -5.05
N GLU A 42 -18.27 13.41 -5.83
CA GLU A 42 -18.92 12.10 -5.80
C GLU A 42 -18.03 11.09 -5.09
N VAL A 43 -18.61 10.16 -4.36
CA VAL A 43 -17.89 9.09 -3.68
C VAL A 43 -18.33 7.75 -4.26
N ILE A 44 -17.39 6.98 -4.78
CA ILE A 44 -17.62 5.67 -5.39
C ILE A 44 -16.94 4.63 -4.51
N VAL A 45 -17.74 3.87 -3.76
CA VAL A 45 -17.24 2.71 -3.02
C VAL A 45 -17.40 1.47 -3.90
N VAL A 46 -16.28 0.81 -4.19
CA VAL A 46 -16.28 -0.44 -4.94
C VAL A 46 -16.17 -1.60 -3.96
N ASP A 47 -17.29 -2.29 -3.76
CA ASP A 47 -17.33 -3.51 -2.96
C ASP A 47 -16.82 -4.70 -3.79
N ASP A 48 -15.64 -5.18 -3.45
CA ASP A 48 -14.93 -6.26 -4.12
C ASP A 48 -15.34 -7.64 -3.56
N GLY A 49 -16.66 -7.88 -3.46
CA GLY A 49 -17.23 -9.15 -3.01
C GLY A 49 -17.10 -9.40 -1.52
N SER A 50 -17.42 -8.40 -0.69
CA SER A 50 -17.43 -8.53 0.77
C SER A 50 -18.41 -9.61 1.24
N THR A 51 -18.07 -10.24 2.36
CA THR A 51 -18.84 -11.28 3.05
C THR A 51 -19.29 -10.86 4.45
N ASP A 52 -18.93 -9.64 4.86
CA ASP A 52 -19.38 -8.97 6.08
C ASP A 52 -20.45 -7.91 5.76
N ASP A 53 -20.85 -7.13 6.75
CA ASP A 53 -21.88 -6.11 6.63
C ASP A 53 -21.42 -4.84 5.87
N THR A 54 -20.36 -4.94 5.04
CA THR A 54 -19.78 -3.78 4.32
C THR A 54 -20.82 -3.01 3.50
N VAL A 55 -21.68 -3.71 2.75
CA VAL A 55 -22.70 -3.06 1.92
C VAL A 55 -23.83 -2.47 2.78
N GLU A 56 -24.15 -3.11 3.90
CA GLU A 56 -25.17 -2.67 4.84
C GLU A 56 -24.82 -1.30 5.45
N VAL A 57 -23.60 -1.16 5.96
CA VAL A 57 -23.15 0.11 6.60
C VAL A 57 -23.03 1.28 5.61
N LEU A 58 -23.06 1.03 4.30
CA LEU A 58 -23.04 2.07 3.28
C LEU A 58 -24.41 2.69 3.03
N ARG A 59 -25.51 2.03 3.44
CA ARG A 59 -26.87 2.52 3.18
C ARG A 59 -27.12 3.91 3.77
N ASP A 60 -26.56 4.18 4.94
CA ASP A 60 -26.70 5.46 5.63
C ASP A 60 -25.99 6.63 4.92
N TRP A 61 -25.15 6.31 3.92
CA TRP A 61 -24.33 7.27 3.17
C TRP A 61 -24.78 7.49 1.73
N LEU A 62 -25.76 6.74 1.23
CA LEU A 62 -26.20 6.83 -0.17
C LEU A 62 -26.75 8.21 -0.53
N ASP A 63 -27.43 8.85 0.42
CA ASP A 63 -28.10 10.14 0.25
C ASP A 63 -27.42 11.25 1.09
N ASP A 64 -26.13 11.11 1.45
CA ASP A 64 -25.42 12.15 2.19
C ASP A 64 -25.37 13.45 1.37
N ALA A 65 -25.74 14.56 2.01
CA ALA A 65 -25.91 15.84 1.32
C ALA A 65 -24.57 16.47 0.85
N VAL A 66 -23.46 16.11 1.50
CA VAL A 66 -22.13 16.68 1.21
C VAL A 66 -21.36 15.80 0.23
N ALA A 67 -21.43 14.48 0.42
CA ALA A 67 -20.66 13.53 -0.35
C ALA A 67 -21.47 12.24 -0.58
N PRO A 68 -22.46 12.26 -1.48
CA PRO A 68 -23.31 11.11 -1.76
C PRO A 68 -22.47 9.93 -2.23
N VAL A 69 -22.73 8.77 -1.64
CA VAL A 69 -21.99 7.52 -1.93
C VAL A 69 -22.74 6.70 -2.97
N ARG A 70 -22.02 6.32 -4.01
CA ARG A 70 -22.47 5.31 -4.98
C ARG A 70 -21.71 4.01 -4.75
N VAL A 71 -22.41 2.90 -4.65
CA VAL A 71 -21.81 1.57 -4.44
C VAL A 71 -21.77 0.81 -5.75
N LEU A 72 -20.59 0.29 -6.10
CA LEU A 72 -20.39 -0.65 -7.19
C LEU A 72 -19.99 -1.99 -6.59
N SER A 73 -20.73 -3.05 -6.84
CA SER A 73 -20.38 -4.40 -6.37
C SER A 73 -19.84 -5.26 -7.51
N GLN A 74 -18.78 -6.01 -7.21
CA GLN A 74 -18.15 -6.95 -8.14
C GLN A 74 -17.72 -8.23 -7.41
N PRO A 75 -17.57 -9.38 -8.10
CA PRO A 75 -16.88 -10.54 -7.54
C PRO A 75 -15.44 -10.18 -7.16
N ASN A 76 -14.93 -10.76 -6.06
CA ASN A 76 -13.57 -10.43 -5.58
C ASN A 76 -12.51 -10.65 -6.69
N ALA A 77 -11.96 -9.55 -7.15
CA ALA A 77 -10.93 -9.49 -8.18
C ALA A 77 -9.67 -8.75 -7.72
N GLY A 78 -9.65 -8.30 -6.46
CA GLY A 78 -8.53 -7.62 -5.82
C GLY A 78 -8.52 -6.11 -6.01
N ARG A 79 -7.68 -5.45 -5.22
CA ARG A 79 -7.64 -3.98 -5.12
C ARG A 79 -7.34 -3.27 -6.43
N PHE A 80 -6.50 -3.85 -7.29
CA PHE A 80 -6.22 -3.29 -8.61
C PHE A 80 -7.51 -3.19 -9.44
N ALA A 81 -8.28 -4.28 -9.52
CA ALA A 81 -9.53 -4.33 -10.27
C ALA A 81 -10.59 -3.40 -9.67
N ALA A 82 -10.73 -3.39 -8.34
CA ALA A 82 -11.67 -2.53 -7.66
C ALA A 82 -11.37 -1.04 -7.87
N ARG A 83 -10.09 -0.61 -7.78
CA ARG A 83 -9.72 0.78 -8.09
C ARG A 83 -9.97 1.13 -9.54
N ARG A 84 -9.66 0.20 -10.46
CA ARG A 84 -9.92 0.42 -11.88
C ARG A 84 -11.41 0.59 -12.16
N ALA A 85 -12.27 -0.27 -11.62
CA ALA A 85 -13.71 -0.16 -11.77
C ALA A 85 -14.25 1.19 -11.25
N GLY A 86 -13.77 1.65 -10.10
CA GLY A 86 -14.12 2.97 -9.56
C GLY A 86 -13.61 4.12 -10.42
N LEU A 87 -12.39 4.02 -10.94
CA LEU A 87 -11.81 5.02 -11.85
C LEU A 87 -12.59 5.11 -13.18
N ASP A 88 -12.94 3.96 -13.75
CA ASP A 88 -13.74 3.89 -14.99
C ASP A 88 -15.16 4.47 -14.78
N ALA A 89 -15.71 4.38 -13.56
CA ALA A 89 -17.01 4.92 -13.18
C ALA A 89 -16.99 6.38 -12.73
N SER A 90 -15.81 6.99 -12.57
CA SER A 90 -15.63 8.37 -12.14
C SER A 90 -16.05 9.37 -13.23
N SER A 91 -16.70 10.48 -12.84
CA SER A 91 -17.15 11.52 -13.76
C SER A 91 -16.28 12.77 -13.75
N SER A 92 -15.58 13.06 -12.63
CA SER A 92 -14.70 14.20 -12.53
C SER A 92 -13.39 14.03 -13.32
N SER A 93 -12.78 15.13 -13.71
CA SER A 93 -11.43 15.17 -14.29
C SER A 93 -10.33 14.94 -13.25
N ILE A 94 -10.63 15.10 -11.96
CA ILE A 94 -9.71 14.85 -10.84
C ILE A 94 -10.26 13.68 -10.01
N VAL A 95 -9.41 12.68 -9.76
CA VAL A 95 -9.77 11.49 -8.98
C VAL A 95 -8.87 11.36 -7.75
N MET A 96 -9.48 11.03 -6.62
CA MET A 96 -8.79 10.67 -5.41
C MET A 96 -9.02 9.18 -5.10
N LEU A 97 -7.94 8.40 -5.04
CA LEU A 97 -7.97 7.06 -4.46
C LEU A 97 -7.85 7.17 -2.96
N LEU A 98 -8.71 6.49 -2.22
CA LEU A 98 -8.73 6.47 -0.76
C LEU A 98 -8.97 5.05 -0.26
N ASP A 99 -8.08 4.50 0.58
CA ASP A 99 -8.32 3.19 1.18
C ASP A 99 -9.40 3.26 2.28
N SER A 100 -10.21 2.20 2.38
CA SER A 100 -11.28 2.07 3.39
C SER A 100 -10.81 2.11 4.86
N ARG A 101 -9.51 2.12 5.11
CA ARG A 101 -8.89 2.18 6.45
C ARG A 101 -8.16 3.49 6.73
N VAL A 102 -8.37 4.50 5.92
CA VAL A 102 -7.65 5.78 5.99
C VAL A 102 -8.58 6.87 6.49
N LEU A 103 -8.10 7.62 7.46
CA LEU A 103 -8.74 8.84 7.94
C LEU A 103 -7.96 10.01 7.35
N ILE A 104 -8.52 10.65 6.33
CA ILE A 104 -7.94 11.88 5.77
C ILE A 104 -8.02 13.01 6.82
N ASP A 105 -6.97 13.83 6.93
CA ASP A 105 -7.02 15.01 7.80
C ASP A 105 -8.06 16.01 7.26
N ALA A 106 -8.86 16.54 8.15
CA ALA A 106 -9.99 17.38 7.83
C ALA A 106 -9.68 18.64 6.99
N ASN A 107 -8.43 19.12 7.02
CA ASN A 107 -7.99 20.28 6.24
C ASN A 107 -7.10 19.91 5.05
N SER A 108 -6.81 18.62 4.85
CA SER A 108 -5.87 18.15 3.82
C SER A 108 -6.25 18.64 2.41
N LEU A 109 -7.50 18.45 2.01
CA LEU A 109 -7.98 18.90 0.71
C LEU A 109 -7.93 20.42 0.58
N ALA A 110 -8.46 21.16 1.55
CA ALA A 110 -8.47 22.62 1.53
C ALA A 110 -7.06 23.23 1.39
N ARG A 111 -6.02 22.57 1.96
CA ARG A 111 -4.65 23.06 1.90
C ARG A 111 -3.97 22.89 0.54
N ILE A 112 -4.41 21.94 -0.27
CA ILE A 112 -3.73 21.61 -1.53
C ILE A 112 -4.60 21.85 -2.76
N TRP A 113 -5.91 22.08 -2.59
CA TRP A 113 -6.89 22.01 -3.68
C TRP A 113 -6.60 23.01 -4.80
N ALA A 114 -6.29 24.25 -4.47
CA ALA A 114 -5.96 25.28 -5.46
C ALA A 114 -4.71 24.87 -6.29
N GLU A 115 -3.64 24.44 -5.62
CA GLU A 115 -2.42 23.96 -6.29
C GLU A 115 -2.69 22.70 -7.13
N ALA A 116 -3.58 21.79 -6.66
CA ALA A 116 -3.91 20.57 -7.38
C ALA A 116 -4.74 20.80 -8.64
N GLN A 117 -5.49 21.91 -8.70
CA GLN A 117 -6.23 22.33 -9.90
C GLN A 117 -5.35 23.06 -10.91
N GLU A 118 -4.42 23.90 -10.45
CA GLU A 118 -3.54 24.69 -11.32
C GLU A 118 -2.47 23.84 -12.00
N GLU A 119 -1.97 22.83 -11.31
CA GLU A 119 -0.92 21.96 -11.82
C GLU A 119 -1.45 20.53 -12.02
N VAL A 120 -1.38 20.06 -13.26
CA VAL A 120 -1.71 18.66 -13.63
C VAL A 120 -0.67 17.72 -13.00
N ARG A 121 -0.77 17.48 -11.70
CA ARG A 121 0.17 16.67 -10.92
C ARG A 121 -0.52 15.55 -10.17
N VAL A 122 0.24 14.53 -9.90
CA VAL A 122 -0.15 13.46 -8.97
C VAL A 122 0.34 13.81 -7.57
N TRP A 123 -0.58 13.84 -6.61
CA TRP A 123 -0.30 14.10 -5.20
C TRP A 123 -0.43 12.81 -4.40
N ASN A 124 0.63 12.46 -3.70
CA ASN A 124 0.63 11.33 -2.77
C ASN A 124 0.70 11.85 -1.33
N ALA A 125 -0.23 11.40 -0.50
CA ALA A 125 -0.32 11.89 0.86
C ALA A 125 0.83 11.39 1.75
N HIS A 126 1.17 12.19 2.75
CA HIS A 126 1.96 11.77 3.90
C HIS A 126 1.06 10.96 4.84
N ILE A 127 1.38 9.68 5.02
CA ILE A 127 0.57 8.76 5.81
C ILE A 127 1.28 8.42 7.11
N GLU A 128 0.60 8.63 8.23
CA GLU A 128 1.05 8.21 9.55
C GLU A 128 0.27 6.98 10.02
N THR A 129 0.92 6.13 10.82
CA THR A 129 0.22 5.03 11.49
C THR A 129 -0.61 5.58 12.65
N ASP A 130 -1.85 5.11 12.80
CA ASP A 130 -2.74 5.45 13.88
C ASP A 130 -2.01 5.40 15.25
N PRO A 131 -1.97 6.52 16.01
CA PRO A 131 -1.31 6.56 17.32
C PRO A 131 -1.91 5.56 18.32
N ASP A 132 -3.18 5.19 18.16
CA ASP A 132 -3.88 4.24 19.02
C ASP A 132 -3.80 2.79 18.50
N ALA A 133 -3.08 2.56 17.41
CA ALA A 133 -2.91 1.22 16.87
C ALA A 133 -2.35 0.25 17.91
N PRO A 134 -2.91 -0.99 18.00
CA PRO A 134 -2.38 -2.02 18.89
C PRO A 134 -0.96 -2.40 18.47
N LEU A 135 -0.25 -3.08 19.36
CA LEU A 135 1.16 -3.42 19.16
C LEU A 135 1.41 -4.12 17.81
N VAL A 136 0.55 -5.09 17.45
CA VAL A 136 0.67 -5.82 16.17
C VAL A 136 0.58 -4.90 14.95
N GLY A 137 -0.21 -3.84 15.02
CA GLY A 137 -0.39 -2.85 13.94
C GLY A 137 0.85 -1.99 13.67
N ARG A 138 1.74 -1.88 14.66
CA ARG A 138 2.96 -1.06 14.57
C ARG A 138 4.18 -1.79 14.01
N PHE A 139 4.04 -3.04 13.66
CA PHE A 139 5.16 -3.84 13.12
C PHE A 139 5.85 -3.15 11.94
N TRP A 140 5.05 -2.61 11.02
CA TRP A 140 5.57 -2.00 9.79
C TRP A 140 6.28 -0.66 10.00
N ASP A 141 6.13 -0.02 11.16
CA ASP A 141 6.82 1.24 11.46
C ASP A 141 8.35 1.09 11.44
N VAL A 142 8.90 -0.10 11.78
CA VAL A 142 10.34 -0.37 11.69
C VAL A 142 10.80 -0.56 10.24
N PRO A 143 10.24 -1.48 9.43
CA PRO A 143 10.60 -1.60 8.02
C PRO A 143 10.48 -0.28 7.24
N THR A 144 9.42 0.48 7.44
CA THR A 144 9.25 1.77 6.76
C THR A 144 10.34 2.77 7.12
N ARG A 145 10.81 2.80 8.37
CA ARG A 145 11.93 3.66 8.78
C ARG A 145 13.27 3.24 8.22
N LEU A 146 13.48 1.96 7.97
CA LEU A 146 14.71 1.49 7.30
C LEU A 146 14.80 2.01 5.87
N PHE A 147 13.67 1.97 5.15
CA PHE A 147 13.64 2.38 3.74
C PHE A 147 13.54 3.90 3.58
N TRP A 148 12.76 4.59 4.45
CA TRP A 148 12.40 5.99 4.27
C TRP A 148 12.71 6.86 5.51
N GLY A 149 13.64 6.43 6.35
CA GLY A 149 13.94 7.09 7.60
C GLY A 149 14.40 8.54 7.46
N ASP A 150 15.05 8.90 6.35
CA ASP A 150 15.43 10.30 6.09
C ASP A 150 14.18 11.18 5.92
N TYR A 151 13.26 10.79 5.07
CA TYR A 151 11.99 11.48 4.88
C TYR A 151 11.15 11.49 6.18
N LEU A 152 11.01 10.33 6.86
CA LEU A 152 10.17 10.20 8.04
C LEU A 152 10.69 10.98 9.27
N ARG A 153 11.99 11.29 9.32
CA ARG A 153 12.56 12.17 10.37
C ARG A 153 12.28 13.64 10.10
N ARG A 154 12.17 14.03 8.85
CA ARG A 154 11.93 15.42 8.42
C ARG A 154 11.01 15.42 7.20
N PRO A 155 9.70 15.19 7.42
CA PRO A 155 8.74 15.24 6.33
C PRO A 155 8.78 16.60 5.64
N ARG A 156 8.89 16.59 4.32
CA ARG A 156 9.01 17.80 3.50
C ARG A 156 8.33 17.63 2.16
N ALA A 157 7.96 18.74 1.57
CA ALA A 157 7.47 18.75 0.20
C ALA A 157 8.59 18.35 -0.76
N MET A 158 8.32 17.36 -1.64
CA MET A 158 9.25 16.89 -2.65
C MET A 158 8.52 16.27 -3.84
N THR A 159 9.19 16.14 -4.97
CA THR A 159 8.68 15.41 -6.13
C THR A 159 9.48 14.13 -6.31
N LEU A 160 8.78 12.99 -6.38
CA LEU A 160 9.38 11.72 -6.75
C LEU A 160 9.44 11.60 -8.27
N THR A 161 10.59 11.20 -8.76
CA THR A 161 10.91 10.91 -10.17
C THR A 161 11.53 9.53 -10.27
N SER A 162 11.92 9.08 -11.45
CA SER A 162 12.69 7.85 -11.65
C SER A 162 13.97 7.77 -10.79
N GLU A 163 14.63 8.90 -10.55
CA GLU A 163 15.92 8.95 -9.85
C GLU A 163 15.79 8.76 -8.35
N ASN A 164 14.70 9.26 -7.75
CA ASN A 164 14.51 9.26 -6.30
C ASN A 164 13.28 8.46 -5.83
N PHE A 165 12.70 7.64 -6.69
CA PHE A 165 11.45 6.90 -6.44
C PHE A 165 11.43 6.15 -5.11
N ASP A 166 12.55 5.56 -4.72
CA ASP A 166 12.63 4.73 -3.51
C ASP A 166 13.01 5.51 -2.24
N THR A 167 13.13 6.86 -2.29
CA THR A 167 13.60 7.68 -1.15
C THR A 167 12.51 8.14 -0.17
N ALA A 168 11.23 8.03 -0.54
CA ALA A 168 10.10 8.40 0.31
C ALA A 168 8.95 7.39 0.23
N PRO A 169 8.10 7.31 1.30
CA PRO A 169 6.92 6.46 1.30
C PRO A 169 5.91 6.93 0.25
N LYS A 170 5.31 5.98 -0.43
CA LYS A 170 4.29 6.23 -1.44
C LYS A 170 3.35 5.04 -1.55
N GLY A 171 2.15 5.27 -2.03
CA GLY A 171 1.12 4.24 -2.20
C GLY A 171 -0.16 4.83 -2.76
N THR A 172 -1.04 3.97 -3.22
CA THR A 172 -2.39 4.32 -3.66
C THR A 172 -3.38 4.46 -2.49
N THR A 173 -2.86 4.51 -1.28
CA THR A 173 -3.60 4.58 -0.01
C THR A 173 -4.40 5.88 0.13
N LEU A 174 -3.78 7.02 -0.26
CA LEU A 174 -4.41 8.32 -0.48
C LEU A 174 -3.61 9.02 -1.59
N LEU A 175 -4.20 9.06 -2.78
CA LEU A 175 -3.57 9.57 -3.99
C LEU A 175 -4.56 10.43 -4.75
N LEU A 176 -4.22 11.67 -5.06
CA LEU A 176 -5.00 12.58 -5.89
C LEU A 176 -4.29 12.75 -7.25
N ALA A 177 -5.05 12.62 -8.34
CA ALA A 177 -4.47 12.68 -9.68
C ALA A 177 -5.51 13.08 -10.73
N PRO A 178 -5.09 13.63 -11.88
CA PRO A 178 -5.92 13.74 -13.07
C PRO A 178 -6.41 12.33 -13.49
N ARG A 179 -7.69 12.20 -13.79
CA ARG A 179 -8.34 10.92 -14.15
C ARG A 179 -7.68 10.27 -15.37
N GLU A 180 -7.40 11.04 -16.40
CA GLU A 180 -6.80 10.53 -17.64
C GLU A 180 -5.39 9.99 -17.40
N LEU A 181 -4.56 10.72 -16.65
CA LEU A 181 -3.21 10.30 -16.29
C LEU A 181 -3.25 8.98 -15.47
N LEU A 182 -4.14 8.93 -14.48
CA LEU A 182 -4.29 7.76 -13.65
C LEU A 182 -4.81 6.56 -14.45
N SER A 183 -5.76 6.77 -15.38
CA SER A 183 -6.28 5.74 -16.28
C SER A 183 -5.19 5.18 -17.18
N GLU A 184 -4.30 6.04 -17.69
CA GLU A 184 -3.13 5.61 -18.46
C GLU A 184 -2.17 4.79 -17.60
N ALA A 185 -1.85 5.27 -16.39
CA ALA A 185 -0.98 4.55 -15.46
C ALA A 185 -1.52 3.15 -15.13
N PHE A 186 -2.84 3.00 -14.94
CA PHE A 186 -3.49 1.70 -14.73
C PHE A 186 -3.43 0.81 -15.97
N ARG A 187 -3.52 1.38 -17.18
CA ARG A 187 -3.35 0.62 -18.44
C ARG A 187 -1.94 0.08 -18.59
N GLN A 188 -0.93 0.92 -18.33
CA GLN A 188 0.49 0.56 -18.43
C GLN A 188 0.92 -0.45 -17.35
N ALA A 189 0.32 -0.38 -16.17
CA ALA A 189 0.56 -1.31 -15.07
C ALA A 189 -0.36 -2.54 -15.10
N ALA A 190 -1.15 -2.72 -16.17
CA ALA A 190 -2.11 -3.82 -16.24
C ALA A 190 -1.44 -5.18 -16.00
N PRO A 191 -1.99 -6.01 -15.11
CA PRO A 191 -1.40 -7.28 -14.78
C PRO A 191 -1.49 -8.26 -15.96
N THR A 192 -0.45 -9.04 -16.15
CA THR A 192 -0.41 -10.12 -17.15
C THR A 192 -1.17 -11.37 -16.71
N VAL A 193 -1.53 -11.46 -15.43
CA VAL A 193 -2.25 -12.58 -14.83
C VAL A 193 -3.47 -12.03 -14.09
N ALA A 194 -4.64 -12.56 -14.39
CA ALA A 194 -5.85 -12.26 -13.63
C ALA A 194 -5.75 -12.90 -12.24
N SER A 195 -5.46 -12.10 -11.22
CA SER A 195 -5.30 -12.53 -9.84
C SER A 195 -5.68 -11.40 -8.88
N PRO A 196 -6.40 -11.68 -7.79
CA PRO A 196 -6.61 -10.69 -6.74
C PRO A 196 -5.32 -10.32 -5.99
N LEU A 197 -4.22 -11.03 -6.25
CA LEU A 197 -2.91 -10.82 -5.64
C LEU A 197 -1.93 -10.13 -6.60
N VAL A 198 -2.39 -9.06 -7.22
CA VAL A 198 -1.61 -8.14 -8.05
C VAL A 198 -1.32 -6.87 -7.27
N SER A 199 -0.10 -6.35 -7.41
CA SER A 199 0.29 -5.06 -6.83
C SER A 199 -0.50 -3.93 -7.49
N ASP A 200 -1.12 -3.14 -6.65
CA ASP A 200 -2.00 -2.04 -7.02
C ASP A 200 -1.37 -0.65 -6.78
N ASP A 201 -0.08 -0.62 -6.49
CA ASP A 201 0.63 0.62 -6.16
C ASP A 201 1.97 0.77 -6.88
N THR A 202 2.93 -0.12 -6.65
CA THR A 202 4.34 0.09 -7.05
C THR A 202 4.52 0.27 -8.55
N LYS A 203 3.86 -0.53 -9.39
CA LYS A 203 3.99 -0.45 -10.85
C LYS A 203 3.33 0.83 -11.40
N ILE A 204 2.13 1.14 -10.90
CA ILE A 204 1.38 2.35 -11.27
C ILE A 204 2.20 3.58 -10.92
N LEU A 205 2.65 3.67 -9.66
CA LEU A 205 3.38 4.83 -9.17
C LEU A 205 4.77 4.97 -9.80
N ARG A 206 5.41 3.86 -10.15
CA ARG A 206 6.69 3.89 -10.87
C ARG A 206 6.52 4.51 -12.25
N TRP A 207 5.52 4.06 -13.01
CA TRP A 207 5.22 4.65 -14.31
C TRP A 207 4.91 6.15 -14.20
N VAL A 208 4.11 6.55 -13.20
CA VAL A 208 3.81 7.97 -12.94
C VAL A 208 5.08 8.77 -12.61
N ALA A 209 5.94 8.24 -11.76
CA ALA A 209 7.19 8.91 -11.37
C ALA A 209 8.16 9.09 -12.55
N GLU A 210 8.21 8.11 -13.46
CA GLU A 210 9.05 8.13 -14.65
C GLU A 210 8.57 9.13 -15.70
N ASN A 211 7.26 9.38 -15.82
CA ASN A 211 6.68 10.18 -16.89
C ASN A 211 6.19 11.57 -16.45
N HIS A 212 5.74 11.72 -15.19
CA HIS A 212 5.06 12.93 -14.72
C HIS A 212 5.56 13.44 -13.36
N GLY A 213 6.24 12.59 -12.58
CA GLY A 213 6.56 12.89 -11.19
C GLY A 213 5.37 12.75 -10.25
N ILE A 214 5.65 12.55 -8.95
CA ILE A 214 4.66 12.43 -7.87
C ILE A 214 5.01 13.45 -6.79
N ARG A 215 4.11 14.40 -6.53
CA ARG A 215 4.25 15.35 -5.43
C ARG A 215 3.93 14.66 -4.10
N ILE A 216 4.83 14.70 -3.16
CA ILE A 216 4.59 14.38 -1.74
C ILE A 216 4.65 15.69 -0.96
N ASP A 217 3.63 15.96 -0.16
CA ASP A 217 3.58 17.16 0.67
C ASP A 217 2.91 16.84 2.01
N PRO A 218 3.56 17.13 3.14
CA PRO A 218 2.97 16.89 4.48
C PRO A 218 1.69 17.67 4.76
N ARG A 219 1.34 18.69 3.96
CA ARG A 219 0.03 19.36 4.03
C ARG A 219 -1.12 18.45 3.62
N PHE A 220 -0.85 17.50 2.72
CA PHE A 220 -1.77 16.44 2.31
C PHE A 220 -1.47 15.20 3.14
N THR A 221 -2.20 14.99 4.22
CA THR A 221 -1.90 13.98 5.23
C THR A 221 -3.12 13.17 5.65
N ALA A 222 -2.88 11.97 6.14
CA ALA A 222 -3.90 11.09 6.68
C ALA A 222 -3.32 10.10 7.70
N VAL A 223 -4.21 9.47 8.47
CA VAL A 223 -3.89 8.41 9.42
C VAL A 223 -4.35 7.06 8.85
N TYR A 224 -3.45 6.10 8.79
CA TYR A 224 -3.75 4.72 8.40
C TYR A 224 -4.02 3.85 9.63
N ARG A 225 -5.15 3.16 9.62
CA ARG A 225 -5.57 2.18 10.65
C ARG A 225 -5.11 0.77 10.26
N PRO A 226 -4.04 0.24 10.86
CA PRO A 226 -3.49 -1.06 10.51
C PRO A 226 -4.35 -2.21 11.02
N ARG A 227 -3.93 -3.46 10.73
CA ARG A 227 -4.56 -4.67 11.28
C ARG A 227 -4.48 -4.67 12.80
N THR A 228 -5.60 -5.00 13.44
CA THR A 228 -5.73 -4.98 14.91
C THR A 228 -5.56 -6.35 15.55
N THR A 229 -5.62 -7.44 14.76
CA THR A 229 -5.49 -8.81 15.24
C THR A 229 -4.24 -9.49 14.69
N VAL A 230 -3.65 -10.39 15.47
CA VAL A 230 -2.48 -11.18 15.05
C VAL A 230 -2.81 -12.05 13.83
N THR A 231 -3.97 -12.72 13.83
CA THR A 231 -4.41 -13.54 12.68
C THR A 231 -4.53 -12.73 11.41
N GLY A 232 -5.15 -11.53 11.48
CA GLY A 232 -5.26 -10.61 10.35
C GLY A 232 -3.89 -10.11 9.87
N PHE A 233 -2.97 -9.85 10.80
CA PHE A 233 -1.60 -9.46 10.51
C PHE A 233 -0.82 -10.57 9.78
N LEU A 234 -0.90 -11.82 10.25
CA LEU A 234 -0.18 -12.95 9.64
C LEU A 234 -0.74 -13.29 8.25
N ARG A 235 -2.07 -13.21 8.06
CA ARG A 235 -2.68 -13.34 6.73
C ARG A 235 -2.16 -12.26 5.79
N HIS A 236 -2.16 -11.01 6.25
CA HIS A 236 -1.63 -9.89 5.50
C HIS A 236 -0.14 -10.04 5.18
N ALA A 237 0.67 -10.57 6.10
CA ALA A 237 2.08 -10.87 5.87
C ALA A 237 2.27 -11.83 4.68
N ARG A 238 1.46 -12.90 4.61
CA ARG A 238 1.48 -13.84 3.49
C ARG A 238 1.11 -13.18 2.16
N ASP A 239 0.04 -12.39 2.14
CA ASP A 239 -0.38 -11.69 0.93
C ASP A 239 0.67 -10.65 0.49
N ARG A 240 1.26 -9.92 1.44
CA ARG A 240 2.38 -8.99 1.19
C ARG A 240 3.59 -9.68 0.57
N GLY A 241 3.93 -10.91 0.99
CA GLY A 241 5.00 -11.70 0.37
C GLY A 241 4.72 -11.96 -1.13
N THR A 242 3.48 -12.30 -1.47
CA THR A 242 3.06 -12.52 -2.86
C THR A 242 3.11 -11.22 -3.68
N LEU A 243 2.56 -10.13 -3.15
CA LEU A 243 2.56 -8.81 -3.78
C LEU A 243 3.96 -8.23 -3.94
N PHE A 244 4.88 -8.54 -3.01
CA PHE A 244 6.28 -8.13 -3.08
C PHE A 244 6.97 -8.74 -4.31
N VAL A 245 6.68 -10.01 -4.61
CA VAL A 245 7.18 -10.65 -5.83
C VAL A 245 6.61 -9.96 -7.07
N ASP A 246 5.30 -9.72 -7.15
CA ASP A 246 4.69 -9.03 -8.29
C ASP A 246 5.27 -7.61 -8.51
N SER A 247 5.58 -6.90 -7.43
CA SER A 247 6.12 -5.54 -7.50
C SER A 247 7.55 -5.45 -8.03
N TYR A 248 8.36 -6.51 -7.85
CA TYR A 248 9.81 -6.43 -8.12
C TYR A 248 10.35 -7.48 -9.08
N ALA A 249 9.63 -8.59 -9.34
CA ALA A 249 10.04 -9.59 -10.32
C ALA A 249 10.12 -9.00 -11.73
N GLY A 250 11.18 -9.29 -12.44
CA GLY A 250 11.40 -8.83 -13.82
C GLY A 250 11.78 -7.34 -13.96
N THR A 251 11.77 -6.55 -12.87
CA THR A 251 12.18 -5.14 -12.95
C THR A 251 13.67 -4.95 -13.15
N THR A 252 14.50 -5.81 -12.54
CA THR A 252 15.93 -5.94 -12.81
C THR A 252 16.36 -7.38 -12.55
N PRO A 253 17.44 -7.89 -13.21
CA PRO A 253 17.97 -9.23 -12.93
C PRO A 253 18.38 -9.41 -11.45
N ALA A 254 18.97 -8.38 -10.85
CA ALA A 254 19.39 -8.39 -9.44
C ALA A 254 18.19 -8.55 -8.50
N ARG A 255 17.08 -7.82 -8.72
CA ARG A 255 15.87 -7.95 -7.90
C ARG A 255 15.23 -9.32 -8.03
N SER A 256 15.17 -9.86 -9.24
CA SER A 256 14.69 -11.23 -9.48
C SER A 256 15.54 -12.27 -8.75
N ALA A 257 16.88 -12.15 -8.80
CA ALA A 257 17.80 -13.02 -8.08
C ALA A 257 17.63 -12.93 -6.55
N ILE A 258 17.43 -11.72 -6.01
CA ILE A 258 17.15 -11.51 -4.58
C ILE A 258 15.86 -12.24 -4.16
N LEU A 259 14.78 -12.15 -4.96
CA LEU A 259 13.51 -12.83 -4.66
C LEU A 259 13.69 -14.35 -4.61
N VAL A 260 14.41 -14.92 -5.57
CA VAL A 260 14.74 -16.36 -5.60
C VAL A 260 15.62 -16.73 -4.40
N GLY A 261 16.62 -15.91 -4.07
CA GLY A 261 17.47 -16.08 -2.88
C GLY A 261 16.67 -16.07 -1.58
N LEU A 262 15.73 -15.14 -1.41
CA LEU A 262 14.84 -15.07 -0.26
C LEU A 262 13.93 -16.31 -0.13
N ALA A 263 13.48 -16.87 -1.25
CA ALA A 263 12.71 -18.12 -1.24
C ALA A 263 13.57 -19.35 -0.88
N ALA A 264 14.81 -19.40 -1.34
CA ALA A 264 15.72 -20.52 -1.13
C ALA A 264 16.43 -20.49 0.24
N ALA A 265 16.61 -19.30 0.85
CA ALA A 265 17.39 -19.14 2.08
C ALA A 265 16.85 -19.94 3.29
N PRO A 266 15.55 -19.92 3.65
CA PRO A 266 15.05 -20.67 4.80
C PRO A 266 15.27 -22.18 4.69
N PRO A 267 14.93 -22.88 3.58
CA PRO A 267 15.23 -24.32 3.47
C PRO A 267 16.75 -24.61 3.45
N ALA A 268 17.57 -23.72 2.87
CA ALA A 268 19.02 -23.89 2.89
C ALA A 268 19.60 -23.77 4.32
N VAL A 269 19.15 -22.78 5.09
CA VAL A 269 19.54 -22.64 6.50
C VAL A 269 19.08 -23.83 7.32
N PHE A 270 17.87 -24.32 7.09
CA PHE A 270 17.36 -25.52 7.77
C PHE A 270 18.22 -26.76 7.45
N ALA A 271 18.53 -27.00 6.18
CA ALA A 271 19.42 -28.10 5.76
C ALA A 271 20.83 -27.99 6.37
N LEU A 272 21.38 -26.76 6.42
CA LEU A 272 22.66 -26.49 7.09
C LEU A 272 22.61 -26.85 8.57
N LEU A 273 21.60 -26.37 9.27
CA LEU A 273 21.44 -26.67 10.71
C LEU A 273 21.27 -28.15 10.97
N ALA A 274 20.45 -28.86 10.18
CA ALA A 274 20.28 -30.31 10.27
C ALA A 274 21.62 -31.04 10.06
N GLY A 275 22.39 -30.64 9.04
CA GLY A 275 23.71 -31.21 8.77
C GLY A 275 24.73 -30.95 9.89
N LEU A 276 24.71 -29.77 10.52
CA LEU A 276 25.57 -29.45 11.66
C LEU A 276 25.22 -30.28 12.89
N VAL A 277 23.93 -30.45 13.16
CA VAL A 277 23.44 -31.28 14.29
C VAL A 277 23.82 -32.74 14.06
N MET A 278 23.58 -33.30 12.87
CA MET A 278 23.93 -34.67 12.53
C MET A 278 25.44 -34.93 12.65
N LYS A 279 26.26 -33.95 12.29
CA LYS A 279 27.75 -34.03 12.43
C LYS A 279 28.21 -33.67 13.87
N ARG A 280 27.31 -33.53 14.83
CA ARG A 280 27.57 -33.14 16.23
C ARG A 280 28.40 -31.84 16.39
N LYS A 281 28.23 -30.91 15.46
CA LYS A 281 28.86 -29.57 15.51
C LYS A 281 27.93 -28.54 16.19
N ALA A 282 27.50 -28.81 17.41
CA ALA A 282 26.57 -27.99 18.17
C ALA A 282 27.01 -26.52 18.31
N PRO A 283 28.30 -26.18 18.56
CA PRO A 283 28.73 -24.77 18.60
C PRO A 283 28.52 -24.03 17.29
N CYS A 284 28.75 -24.70 16.15
CA CYS A 284 28.53 -24.12 14.83
C CYS A 284 27.03 -23.92 14.57
N ALA A 285 26.17 -24.88 14.95
CA ALA A 285 24.74 -24.74 14.83
C ALA A 285 24.21 -23.55 15.68
N LEU A 286 24.71 -23.43 16.92
CA LEU A 286 24.36 -22.31 17.82
C LEU A 286 24.82 -20.97 17.22
N ALA A 287 26.02 -20.91 16.62
CA ALA A 287 26.52 -19.71 15.97
C ALA A 287 25.62 -19.28 14.79
N VAL A 288 25.14 -20.22 13.98
CA VAL A 288 24.19 -19.93 12.88
C VAL A 288 22.87 -19.38 13.42
N VAL A 289 22.32 -19.99 14.49
CA VAL A 289 21.09 -19.49 15.13
C VAL A 289 21.31 -18.09 15.72
N ALA A 290 22.40 -17.86 16.42
CA ALA A 290 22.74 -16.56 16.99
C ALA A 290 22.90 -15.48 15.91
N ALA A 291 23.58 -15.80 14.80
CA ALA A 291 23.71 -14.89 13.67
C ALA A 291 22.34 -14.56 13.04
N GLY A 292 21.47 -15.56 12.89
CA GLY A 292 20.09 -15.36 12.43
C GLY A 292 19.27 -14.46 13.36
N ALA A 293 19.37 -14.66 14.67
CA ALA A 293 18.71 -13.83 15.66
C ALA A 293 19.20 -12.36 15.63
N LEU A 294 20.53 -12.15 15.53
CA LEU A 294 21.11 -10.82 15.38
C LEU A 294 20.65 -10.14 14.08
N ALA A 295 20.66 -10.87 12.96
CA ALA A 295 20.17 -10.34 11.68
C ALA A 295 18.68 -9.95 11.76
N ALA A 296 17.86 -10.75 12.42
CA ALA A 296 16.44 -10.46 12.64
C ALA A 296 16.22 -9.25 13.56
N ALA A 297 17.10 -9.02 14.55
CA ALA A 297 17.01 -7.90 15.47
C ALA A 297 17.63 -6.60 14.91
N ALA A 298 18.55 -6.69 13.95
CA ALA A 298 19.27 -5.54 13.38
C ALA A 298 18.35 -4.39 12.92
N PRO A 299 17.22 -4.64 12.21
CA PRO A 299 16.27 -3.59 11.85
C PRO A 299 15.75 -2.80 13.04
N ALA A 300 15.42 -3.50 14.15
CA ALA A 300 14.95 -2.85 15.37
C ALA A 300 16.04 -1.97 16.02
N MET A 301 17.29 -2.43 16.01
CA MET A 301 18.43 -1.66 16.53
C MET A 301 18.66 -0.38 15.72
N VAL A 302 18.62 -0.49 14.37
CA VAL A 302 18.74 0.68 13.49
C VAL A 302 17.59 1.67 13.73
N ALA A 303 16.35 1.17 13.80
CA ALA A 303 15.19 2.00 14.08
C ALA A 303 15.27 2.69 15.44
N ALA A 304 15.74 1.99 16.48
CA ALA A 304 15.96 2.55 17.82
C ALA A 304 17.03 3.67 17.80
N ALA A 305 18.14 3.46 17.08
CA ALA A 305 19.17 4.47 16.87
C ALA A 305 18.62 5.71 16.14
N GLN A 306 17.66 5.51 15.25
CA GLN A 306 16.92 6.58 14.56
C GLN A 306 15.79 7.19 15.41
N ARG A 307 15.73 6.90 16.70
CA ARG A 307 14.69 7.40 17.63
C ARG A 307 13.27 7.00 17.25
N ALA A 308 13.08 5.81 16.68
CA ALA A 308 11.75 5.26 16.46
C ALA A 308 10.96 5.14 17.77
N PRO A 309 9.62 5.26 17.75
CA PRO A 309 8.78 5.05 18.94
C PRO A 309 9.07 3.68 19.57
N ARG A 310 9.21 3.63 20.91
CA ARG A 310 9.49 2.38 21.64
C ARG A 310 8.48 1.27 21.33
N ARG A 311 7.19 1.62 21.17
CA ARG A 311 6.13 0.68 20.80
C ARG A 311 6.38 0.05 19.42
N ALA A 312 6.93 0.79 18.44
CA ALA A 312 7.28 0.26 17.12
C ALA A 312 8.42 -0.77 17.20
N VAL A 313 9.49 -0.45 17.94
CA VAL A 313 10.63 -1.35 18.18
C VAL A 313 10.15 -2.64 18.87
N LEU A 314 9.35 -2.50 19.94
CA LEU A 314 8.78 -3.64 20.66
C LEU A 314 7.88 -4.50 19.74
N ALA A 315 7.02 -3.86 18.95
CA ALA A 315 6.17 -4.55 17.99
C ALA A 315 6.98 -5.39 17.00
N TYR A 316 8.03 -4.80 16.44
CA TYR A 316 8.89 -5.51 15.49
C TYR A 316 9.55 -6.73 16.14
N LEU A 317 10.20 -6.56 17.31
CA LEU A 317 10.87 -7.65 18.01
C LEU A 317 9.90 -8.78 18.43
N THR A 318 8.67 -8.42 18.81
CA THR A 318 7.64 -9.39 19.18
C THR A 318 7.15 -10.20 17.98
N TYR A 319 7.00 -9.57 16.83
CA TYR A 319 6.29 -10.16 15.69
C TYR A 319 7.19 -10.59 14.53
N ILE A 320 8.50 -10.30 14.55
CA ILE A 320 9.39 -10.66 13.42
C ILE A 320 9.45 -12.18 13.18
N VAL A 321 9.50 -12.98 14.24
CA VAL A 321 9.53 -14.45 14.12
C VAL A 321 8.21 -14.99 13.58
N PRO A 322 7.02 -14.70 14.18
CA PRO A 322 5.76 -15.16 13.62
C PRO A 322 5.46 -14.58 12.23
N PHE A 323 5.98 -13.40 11.89
CA PHE A 323 5.85 -12.79 10.57
C PHE A 323 6.63 -13.54 9.48
N ALA A 324 7.85 -13.99 9.79
CA ALA A 324 8.79 -14.51 8.81
C ALA A 324 8.25 -15.71 8.01
N GLY A 325 7.60 -16.66 8.68
CA GLY A 325 7.04 -17.86 8.03
C GLY A 325 5.93 -17.54 7.01
N PRO A 326 4.85 -16.84 7.39
CA PRO A 326 3.81 -16.42 6.45
C PRO A 326 4.33 -15.54 5.32
N PHE A 327 5.23 -14.60 5.58
CA PHE A 327 5.80 -13.73 4.55
C PHE A 327 6.63 -14.56 3.54
N TRP A 328 7.47 -15.47 4.02
CA TRP A 328 8.22 -16.40 3.18
C TRP A 328 7.30 -17.28 2.31
N ALA A 329 6.26 -17.85 2.91
CA ALA A 329 5.28 -18.64 2.17
C ALA A 329 4.59 -17.79 1.08
N GLY A 330 4.36 -16.50 1.35
CA GLY A 330 3.90 -15.53 0.38
C GLY A 330 4.88 -15.31 -0.77
N ILE A 331 6.18 -15.18 -0.50
CA ILE A 331 7.22 -15.06 -1.54
C ILE A 331 7.24 -16.31 -2.44
N VAL A 332 7.25 -17.51 -1.85
CA VAL A 332 7.24 -18.76 -2.63
C VAL A 332 5.99 -18.83 -3.52
N ARG A 333 4.80 -18.53 -2.96
CA ARG A 333 3.56 -18.44 -3.72
C ARG A 333 3.65 -17.41 -4.85
N GLY A 334 4.23 -16.24 -4.56
CA GLY A 334 4.39 -15.16 -5.54
C GLY A 334 5.26 -15.57 -6.72
N ILE A 335 6.36 -16.27 -6.49
CA ILE A 335 7.23 -16.80 -7.56
C ILE A 335 6.47 -17.78 -8.46
N VAL A 336 5.62 -18.64 -7.88
CA VAL A 336 4.80 -19.58 -8.65
C VAL A 336 3.72 -18.85 -9.47
N VAL A 337 3.01 -17.91 -8.85
CA VAL A 337 1.90 -17.16 -9.49
C VAL A 337 2.44 -16.24 -10.59
N HIS A 338 3.53 -15.53 -10.35
CA HIS A 338 4.10 -14.53 -11.25
C HIS A 338 5.35 -15.03 -12.00
N ARG A 339 5.45 -16.35 -12.23
CA ARG A 339 6.61 -16.97 -12.87
C ARG A 339 6.99 -16.38 -14.24
N SER A 340 6.00 -15.91 -15.00
CA SER A 340 6.22 -15.28 -16.30
C SER A 340 7.03 -13.99 -16.21
N ALA A 341 6.97 -13.26 -15.09
CA ALA A 341 7.75 -12.05 -14.88
C ALA A 341 9.26 -12.32 -14.78
N PHE A 342 9.68 -13.55 -14.45
CA PHE A 342 11.10 -13.93 -14.37
C PHE A 342 11.70 -14.31 -15.74
N SER A 343 10.85 -14.64 -16.72
CA SER A 343 11.29 -15.02 -18.08
C SER A 343 11.32 -13.87 -19.07
N SER A 344 10.72 -12.72 -18.75
CA SER A 344 10.59 -11.57 -19.64
C SER A 344 11.78 -10.59 -19.62
N SER A 345 12.87 -10.92 -18.91
CA SER A 345 14.06 -10.07 -18.76
C SER A 345 14.92 -9.91 -20.05
N SER A 346 14.41 -10.30 -21.23
CA SER A 346 15.11 -10.24 -22.51
C SER A 346 14.41 -9.41 -23.59
N LYS A 347 13.49 -8.50 -23.23
CA LYS A 347 13.07 -7.48 -24.20
C LYS A 347 13.96 -6.25 -24.02
N GLU A 348 15.01 -6.18 -24.85
CA GLU A 348 15.68 -4.92 -25.19
C GLU A 348 14.66 -3.88 -25.63
N PRO A 349 14.84 -2.60 -25.26
CA PRO A 349 14.05 -1.53 -25.88
C PRO A 349 14.34 -1.54 -27.37
N THR A 350 13.34 -1.79 -28.17
CA THR A 350 13.40 -1.55 -29.62
C THR A 350 13.61 -0.03 -29.84
N PRO A 351 14.51 0.37 -30.76
CA PRO A 351 14.99 1.73 -30.94
C PRO A 351 13.87 2.71 -31.35
#